data_c8c092147b36098f9266d324f4048c30
#
_entry.id   c8c092147b36098f9266d324f4048c30
#
_cell.length_a   1.000
_cell.length_b   1.000
_cell.length_c   1.000
_cell.angle_alpha   90.00
_cell.angle_beta   90.00
_cell.angle_gamma   90.00
#
_symmetry.space_group_name_H-M   'P 1'
#
loop_
_entity.id
_entity.type
_entity.pdbx_description
1 polymer ?
#
loop_
_entity_poly.entity_id
_entity_poly.type
_entity_poly.pdbx_seq_one_letter_code
_entity_poly.pdbx_strand_id
1 'polypeptide(L)'
;MKIGFDNDKYLAMQSAHIRERIAQFDNKLYLEFGGKLFDDYHASRVLPGFQPDSKLQMLLQLKEQAEVVIVISAEDIVANKMRGDYGITYDVDVLRLIDAFQGVGLFVGSVCVTKYTDAPEVTAFEQKLNGLGIRTFRHYKIPGYPNDVAHIVSDDGYGKNDYIETERPLVVITAPGPGSGKMAVCLSQLYHEYKRGVKAGYAKFETFPIWNLPLKHPVNLAYEAATADLNDVNMSDPFHLEAYGKTTVNYNRDVEIFPVVNAMFELIAGKSPYRSPTDMGVNMAGNCIIDDDVCREASLNEIVRRYFKCLCDQKASGVVKPERFKLELLMNQAGIALGEREVEKRAHAMSEATDGQPAAAIELADGTIVTGKTGPLLGAASSALLNALKKLAGIDQETDLVSARAIEPIQTLKTNYLGSRNPRLHTDEILIALSSSVSENEYAAKAMEQIPNLKGCDIHSTVILSSVDADTLKKLGMYLTCEPTYEEDDRMYHKK
;
A
#
# COMPACT_ATOMS: atom_id res chain seq x y z
N MET A 1 -17.57 10.36 6.73
CA MET A 1 -17.11 9.65 5.51
C MET A 1 -18.14 8.59 5.16
N LYS A 2 -18.58 8.53 3.89
CA LYS A 2 -19.48 7.47 3.41
C LYS A 2 -18.71 6.14 3.42
N ILE A 3 -19.38 5.04 3.78
CA ILE A 3 -18.79 3.69 3.83
C ILE A 3 -19.31 2.91 2.62
N GLY A 4 -18.40 2.41 1.80
CA GLY A 4 -18.71 1.59 0.61
C GLY A 4 -18.33 0.13 0.77
N PHE A 5 -17.62 -0.23 1.83
CA PHE A 5 -17.09 -1.58 2.06
C PHE A 5 -17.33 -2.05 3.49
N ASP A 6 -17.83 -3.28 3.63
CA ASP A 6 -18.05 -3.95 4.91
C ASP A 6 -16.80 -4.76 5.31
N ASN A 7 -15.99 -4.19 6.18
CA ASN A 7 -14.75 -4.81 6.62
C ASN A 7 -14.97 -6.06 7.48
N ASP A 8 -15.96 -6.07 8.34
CA ASP A 8 -16.22 -7.21 9.23
C ASP A 8 -16.71 -8.42 8.44
N LYS A 9 -17.59 -8.18 7.46
CA LYS A 9 -18.01 -9.20 6.50
C LYS A 9 -16.83 -9.75 5.70
N TYR A 10 -15.91 -8.87 5.28
CA TYR A 10 -14.69 -9.27 4.55
C TYR A 10 -13.82 -10.19 5.41
N LEU A 11 -13.53 -9.82 6.65
CA LEU A 11 -12.73 -10.64 7.57
C LEU A 11 -13.36 -12.02 7.78
N ALA A 12 -14.66 -12.07 7.99
CA ALA A 12 -15.40 -13.31 8.20
C ALA A 12 -15.39 -14.22 6.95
N MET A 13 -15.71 -13.66 5.77
CA MET A 13 -15.77 -14.42 4.51
C MET A 13 -14.39 -14.91 4.08
N GLN A 14 -13.37 -14.06 4.16
CA GLN A 14 -12.00 -14.38 3.77
C GLN A 14 -11.43 -15.51 4.65
N SER A 15 -11.62 -15.39 5.99
CA SER A 15 -11.20 -16.43 6.94
C SER A 15 -11.92 -17.75 6.73
N ALA A 16 -13.23 -17.72 6.48
CA ALA A 16 -14.02 -18.92 6.21
C ALA A 16 -13.53 -19.63 4.95
N HIS A 17 -13.30 -18.88 3.87
CA HIS A 17 -12.82 -19.43 2.61
C HIS A 17 -11.41 -20.05 2.73
N ILE A 18 -10.53 -19.45 3.54
CA ILE A 18 -9.21 -20.05 3.83
C ILE A 18 -9.37 -21.37 4.59
N ARG A 19 -10.28 -21.46 5.59
CA ARG A 19 -10.56 -22.71 6.30
C ARG A 19 -11.10 -23.80 5.37
N GLU A 20 -11.99 -23.45 4.45
CA GLU A 20 -12.47 -24.36 3.41
C GLU A 20 -11.33 -24.89 2.54
N ARG A 21 -10.42 -24.03 2.13
CA ARG A 21 -9.21 -24.42 1.37
C ARG A 21 -8.31 -25.37 2.18
N ILE A 22 -8.06 -25.11 3.46
CA ILE A 22 -7.29 -26.03 4.31
C ILE A 22 -7.94 -27.42 4.34
N ALA A 23 -9.26 -27.48 4.50
CA ALA A 23 -10.00 -28.74 4.57
C ALA A 23 -10.00 -29.55 3.25
N GLN A 24 -9.79 -28.88 2.11
CA GLN A 24 -9.69 -29.53 0.79
C GLN A 24 -8.37 -30.30 0.58
N PHE A 25 -7.31 -30.04 1.36
CA PHE A 25 -5.94 -30.50 1.11
C PHE A 25 -5.30 -31.18 2.32
N ASP A 26 -5.82 -32.29 2.75
CA ASP A 26 -5.30 -33.07 3.88
C ASP A 26 -4.95 -32.22 5.11
N ASN A 27 -5.70 -31.13 5.32
CA ASN A 27 -5.50 -30.16 6.39
C ASN A 27 -4.12 -29.46 6.33
N LYS A 28 -3.56 -29.21 5.11
CA LYS A 28 -2.29 -28.53 4.88
C LYS A 28 -2.39 -27.57 3.70
N LEU A 29 -2.24 -26.25 3.96
CA LEU A 29 -2.33 -25.21 2.94
C LEU A 29 -1.12 -24.27 3.01
N TYR A 30 -0.41 -24.11 1.89
CA TYR A 30 0.58 -23.06 1.69
C TYR A 30 -0.09 -21.84 1.08
N LEU A 31 -0.20 -20.77 1.85
CA LEU A 31 -0.85 -19.52 1.46
C LEU A 31 0.22 -18.47 1.12
N GLU A 32 0.39 -18.21 -0.18
CA GLU A 32 1.23 -17.11 -0.63
C GLU A 32 0.56 -15.77 -0.31
N PHE A 33 1.23 -14.96 0.49
CA PHE A 33 0.71 -13.67 0.89
C PHE A 33 1.39 -12.55 0.11
N GLY A 34 0.63 -11.92 -0.78
CA GLY A 34 1.07 -10.78 -1.57
C GLY A 34 0.75 -9.44 -0.91
N GLY A 35 1.56 -8.41 -1.23
CA GLY A 35 1.32 -7.04 -0.80
C GLY A 35 1.64 -6.77 0.68
N LYS A 36 1.20 -5.60 1.16
CA LYS A 36 1.45 -5.12 2.52
C LYS A 36 0.46 -5.75 3.50
N LEU A 37 0.99 -6.35 4.58
CA LEU A 37 0.17 -6.98 5.63
C LEU A 37 -0.34 -5.99 6.68
N PHE A 38 0.48 -4.98 7.01
CA PHE A 38 0.19 -4.06 8.10
C PHE A 38 -0.44 -2.74 7.67
N ASP A 39 -0.11 -2.28 6.44
CA ASP A 39 -0.40 -0.92 6.01
C ASP A 39 -0.94 -0.89 4.57
N ASP A 40 -2.09 -1.55 4.33
CA ASP A 40 -2.72 -1.54 3.00
C ASP A 40 -3.55 -0.27 2.78
N TYR A 41 -2.84 0.87 2.75
CA TYR A 41 -3.47 2.16 2.52
C TYR A 41 -4.10 2.29 1.13
N HIS A 42 -3.66 1.51 0.13
CA HIS A 42 -4.31 1.55 -1.17
C HIS A 42 -5.73 1.00 -1.07
N ALA A 43 -5.90 -0.18 -0.47
CA ALA A 43 -7.22 -0.78 -0.28
C ALA A 43 -8.16 0.15 0.50
N SER A 44 -7.69 0.76 1.58
CA SER A 44 -8.51 1.68 2.38
C SER A 44 -8.92 2.97 1.64
N ARG A 45 -8.13 3.40 0.64
CA ARG A 45 -8.48 4.57 -0.19
C ARG A 45 -9.49 4.28 -1.29
N VAL A 46 -9.48 3.07 -1.85
CA VAL A 46 -10.38 2.70 -2.97
C VAL A 46 -11.63 1.95 -2.52
N LEU A 47 -11.61 1.41 -1.30
CA LEU A 47 -12.72 0.72 -0.65
C LEU A 47 -13.00 1.40 0.70
N PRO A 48 -13.71 2.54 0.75
CA PRO A 48 -14.01 3.24 2.00
C PRO A 48 -14.74 2.34 2.99
N GLY A 49 -14.13 2.10 4.14
CA GLY A 49 -14.55 1.11 5.14
C GLY A 49 -13.52 0.01 5.35
N PHE A 50 -12.70 -0.32 4.35
CA PHE A 50 -11.58 -1.26 4.49
C PHE A 50 -10.53 -0.69 5.44
N GLN A 51 -10.11 -1.45 6.44
CA GLN A 51 -9.08 -1.04 7.38
C GLN A 51 -7.69 -1.40 6.87
N PRO A 52 -6.67 -0.54 7.02
CA PRO A 52 -5.32 -0.80 6.50
C PRO A 52 -4.68 -2.09 7.02
N ASP A 53 -5.05 -2.54 8.22
CA ASP A 53 -4.57 -3.74 8.88
C ASP A 53 -5.52 -4.96 8.73
N SER A 54 -6.55 -4.88 7.87
CA SER A 54 -7.54 -5.96 7.68
C SER A 54 -6.91 -7.31 7.38
N LYS A 55 -5.82 -7.32 6.60
CA LYS A 55 -5.09 -8.57 6.28
C LYS A 55 -4.48 -9.21 7.53
N LEU A 56 -3.93 -8.39 8.42
CA LEU A 56 -3.41 -8.84 9.69
C LEU A 56 -4.53 -9.33 10.61
N GLN A 57 -5.60 -8.56 10.73
CA GLN A 57 -6.78 -8.94 11.54
C GLN A 57 -7.38 -10.27 11.09
N MET A 58 -7.44 -10.51 9.78
CA MET A 58 -7.86 -11.79 9.21
C MET A 58 -6.94 -12.95 9.64
N LEU A 59 -5.61 -12.76 9.57
CA LEU A 59 -4.65 -13.77 10.03
C LEU A 59 -4.77 -14.03 11.52
N LEU A 60 -5.06 -13.01 12.33
CA LEU A 60 -5.28 -13.17 13.78
C LEU A 60 -6.51 -14.04 14.09
N GLN A 61 -7.54 -14.04 13.24
CA GLN A 61 -8.66 -14.99 13.37
C GLN A 61 -8.28 -16.45 13.10
N LEU A 62 -7.11 -16.67 12.47
CA LEU A 62 -6.56 -17.98 12.14
C LEU A 62 -5.29 -18.30 12.92
N LYS A 63 -4.91 -17.48 13.91
CA LYS A 63 -3.60 -17.52 14.58
C LYS A 63 -3.20 -18.90 15.12
N GLU A 64 -4.16 -19.65 15.66
CA GLU A 64 -3.88 -20.97 16.22
C GLU A 64 -3.56 -22.02 15.14
N GLN A 65 -4.01 -21.79 13.91
CA GLN A 65 -3.79 -22.65 12.76
C GLN A 65 -2.70 -22.15 11.83
N ALA A 66 -2.24 -20.90 11.99
CA ALA A 66 -1.32 -20.24 11.08
C ALA A 66 0.12 -20.26 11.60
N GLU A 67 1.05 -20.59 10.71
CA GLU A 67 2.49 -20.46 10.88
C GLU A 67 3.04 -19.57 9.76
N VAL A 68 3.87 -18.59 10.12
CA VAL A 68 4.46 -17.66 9.16
C VAL A 68 5.87 -18.13 8.80
N VAL A 69 6.13 -18.21 7.50
CA VAL A 69 7.47 -18.39 6.91
C VAL A 69 7.79 -17.13 6.12
N ILE A 70 8.88 -16.46 6.47
CA ILE A 70 9.31 -15.24 5.79
C ILE A 70 10.35 -15.60 4.75
N VAL A 71 10.16 -15.13 3.51
CA VAL A 71 11.03 -15.46 2.37
C VAL A 71 11.84 -14.23 1.98
N ILE A 72 13.15 -14.40 1.81
CA ILE A 72 14.07 -13.36 1.34
C ILE A 72 15.04 -13.94 0.29
N SER A 73 15.36 -13.17 -0.76
CA SER A 73 16.35 -13.58 -1.74
C SER A 73 17.78 -13.29 -1.28
N ALA A 74 18.72 -14.22 -1.46
CA ALA A 74 20.14 -13.98 -1.23
C ALA A 74 20.65 -12.81 -2.09
N GLU A 75 20.15 -12.66 -3.32
CA GLU A 75 20.50 -11.54 -4.19
C GLU A 75 20.10 -10.19 -3.58
N ASP A 76 18.93 -10.11 -2.92
CA ASP A 76 18.45 -8.89 -2.26
C ASP A 76 19.27 -8.55 -1.00
N ILE A 77 19.76 -9.56 -0.27
CA ILE A 77 20.66 -9.40 0.90
C ILE A 77 22.00 -8.82 0.43
N VAL A 78 22.65 -9.46 -0.55
CA VAL A 78 23.96 -9.03 -1.08
C VAL A 78 23.88 -7.63 -1.69
N ALA A 79 22.78 -7.31 -2.37
CA ALA A 79 22.57 -5.98 -2.97
C ALA A 79 22.20 -4.91 -1.95
N ASN A 80 22.02 -5.22 -0.66
CA ASN A 80 21.49 -4.31 0.36
C ASN A 80 20.23 -3.59 -0.14
N LYS A 81 19.32 -4.35 -0.75
CA LYS A 81 18.13 -3.79 -1.38
C LYS A 81 17.25 -3.08 -0.36
N MET A 82 16.96 -1.81 -0.66
CA MET A 82 16.21 -0.93 0.22
C MET A 82 14.70 -1.07 0.00
N ARG A 83 13.96 -1.05 1.08
CA ARG A 83 12.52 -0.87 1.07
C ARG A 83 12.19 0.62 1.07
N GLY A 84 11.64 1.12 -0.06
CA GLY A 84 11.49 2.55 -0.31
C GLY A 84 10.52 3.29 0.62
N ASP A 85 9.57 2.59 1.26
CA ASP A 85 8.59 3.19 2.18
C ASP A 85 9.12 3.35 3.62
N TYR A 86 10.08 2.53 4.04
CA TYR A 86 10.68 2.59 5.38
C TYR A 86 12.15 3.03 5.39
N GLY A 87 12.81 3.05 4.24
CA GLY A 87 14.22 3.40 4.15
C GLY A 87 15.16 2.40 4.84
N ILE A 88 14.74 1.15 4.99
CA ILE A 88 15.53 0.06 5.58
C ILE A 88 15.81 -1.03 4.55
N THR A 89 16.87 -1.82 4.76
CA THR A 89 17.20 -2.94 3.89
C THR A 89 16.24 -4.12 4.10
N TYR A 90 16.12 -5.01 3.11
CA TYR A 90 15.19 -6.15 3.17
C TYR A 90 15.53 -7.13 4.30
N ASP A 91 16.80 -7.35 4.61
CA ASP A 91 17.23 -8.17 5.75
C ASP A 91 16.81 -7.55 7.10
N VAL A 92 16.93 -6.23 7.25
CA VAL A 92 16.42 -5.50 8.42
C VAL A 92 14.89 -5.56 8.48
N ASP A 93 14.21 -5.47 7.33
CA ASP A 93 12.75 -5.59 7.28
C ASP A 93 12.27 -7.00 7.67
N VAL A 94 13.01 -8.07 7.34
CA VAL A 94 12.72 -9.43 7.86
C VAL A 94 12.70 -9.43 9.38
N LEU A 95 13.68 -8.84 10.04
CA LEU A 95 13.73 -8.78 11.51
C LEU A 95 12.55 -7.99 12.08
N ARG A 96 12.23 -6.83 11.47
CA ARG A 96 11.04 -6.03 11.82
C ARG A 96 9.73 -6.83 11.65
N LEU A 97 9.61 -7.61 10.58
CA LEU A 97 8.44 -8.47 10.34
C LEU A 97 8.32 -9.57 11.40
N ILE A 98 9.44 -10.20 11.79
CA ILE A 98 9.46 -11.20 12.88
C ILE A 98 8.92 -10.58 14.16
N ASP A 99 9.49 -9.45 14.60
CA ASP A 99 9.05 -8.74 15.80
C ASP A 99 7.58 -8.34 15.74
N ALA A 100 7.15 -7.82 14.59
CA ALA A 100 5.77 -7.37 14.39
C ALA A 100 4.76 -8.54 14.44
N PHE A 101 5.07 -9.69 13.82
CA PHE A 101 4.20 -10.87 13.88
C PHE A 101 4.16 -11.49 15.26
N GLN A 102 5.31 -11.65 15.92
CA GLN A 102 5.39 -12.18 17.27
C GLN A 102 4.70 -11.25 18.28
N GLY A 103 4.85 -9.94 18.13
CA GLY A 103 4.21 -8.93 18.97
C GLY A 103 2.68 -8.97 18.94
N VAL A 104 2.06 -9.46 17.85
CA VAL A 104 0.61 -9.68 17.77
C VAL A 104 0.19 -11.13 18.04
N GLY A 105 1.14 -11.99 18.43
CA GLY A 105 0.88 -13.38 18.80
C GLY A 105 0.77 -14.36 17.64
N LEU A 106 1.27 -14.02 16.44
CA LEU A 106 1.43 -14.98 15.35
C LEU A 106 2.71 -15.79 15.49
N PHE A 107 2.65 -17.06 15.21
CA PHE A 107 3.81 -17.95 15.25
C PHE A 107 4.65 -17.79 13.98
N VAL A 108 5.89 -17.32 14.15
CA VAL A 108 6.90 -17.28 13.07
C VAL A 108 7.76 -18.52 13.17
N GLY A 109 7.57 -19.47 12.25
CA GLY A 109 8.25 -20.77 12.26
C GLY A 109 9.68 -20.68 11.76
N SER A 110 9.92 -19.92 10.69
CA SER A 110 11.23 -19.90 10.04
C SER A 110 11.39 -18.78 9.02
N VAL A 111 12.62 -18.62 8.53
CA VAL A 111 12.96 -17.78 7.38
C VAL A 111 13.55 -18.70 6.28
N CYS A 112 13.08 -18.54 5.05
CA CYS A 112 13.61 -19.23 3.88
C CYS A 112 14.44 -18.26 3.03
N VAL A 113 15.72 -18.56 2.84
CA VAL A 113 16.61 -17.80 1.96
C VAL A 113 16.59 -18.44 0.59
N THR A 114 16.00 -17.74 -0.39
CA THR A 114 15.90 -18.22 -1.79
C THR A 114 17.10 -17.79 -2.63
N LYS A 115 17.30 -18.46 -3.78
CA LYS A 115 18.46 -18.23 -4.64
C LYS A 115 19.77 -18.25 -3.84
N TYR A 116 19.84 -19.16 -2.89
CA TYR A 116 20.91 -19.23 -1.89
C TYR A 116 22.31 -19.24 -2.54
N THR A 117 23.21 -18.51 -1.92
CA THR A 117 24.64 -18.47 -2.20
C THR A 117 25.43 -18.40 -0.89
N ASP A 118 26.66 -18.90 -0.88
CA ASP A 118 27.56 -18.86 0.30
C ASP A 118 28.22 -17.47 0.49
N ALA A 119 27.54 -16.39 0.09
CA ALA A 119 28.06 -15.04 0.28
C ALA A 119 28.18 -14.70 1.77
N PRO A 120 29.23 -13.95 2.19
CA PRO A 120 29.46 -13.58 3.60
C PRO A 120 28.25 -12.86 4.22
N GLU A 121 27.58 -12.00 3.47
CA GLU A 121 26.41 -11.24 3.90
C GLU A 121 25.23 -12.17 4.24
N VAL A 122 25.02 -13.21 3.40
CA VAL A 122 23.97 -14.21 3.60
C VAL A 122 24.28 -15.06 4.83
N THR A 123 25.54 -15.51 4.95
CA THR A 123 26.00 -16.28 6.12
C THR A 123 25.86 -15.49 7.42
N ALA A 124 26.22 -14.21 7.43
CA ALA A 124 26.07 -13.34 8.57
C ALA A 124 24.59 -13.14 8.97
N PHE A 125 23.71 -13.00 7.96
CA PHE A 125 22.28 -12.90 8.19
C PHE A 125 21.69 -14.17 8.79
N GLU A 126 22.02 -15.35 8.28
CA GLU A 126 21.61 -16.64 8.83
C GLU A 126 22.11 -16.80 10.30
N GLN A 127 23.36 -16.45 10.58
CA GLN A 127 23.90 -16.49 11.95
C GLN A 127 23.12 -15.58 12.90
N LYS A 128 22.73 -14.38 12.44
CA LYS A 128 21.92 -13.45 13.22
C LYS A 128 20.54 -14.03 13.52
N LEU A 129 19.86 -14.63 12.53
CA LEU A 129 18.56 -15.29 12.72
C LEU A 129 18.67 -16.48 13.69
N ASN A 130 19.68 -17.32 13.54
CA ASN A 130 19.95 -18.45 14.43
C ASN A 130 20.22 -17.99 15.87
N GLY A 131 20.94 -16.87 16.05
CA GLY A 131 21.17 -16.23 17.36
C GLY A 131 19.90 -15.73 18.02
N LEU A 132 18.85 -15.42 17.22
CA LEU A 132 17.50 -15.06 17.69
C LEU A 132 16.58 -16.29 17.87
N GLY A 133 17.07 -17.50 17.64
CA GLY A 133 16.29 -18.74 17.73
C GLY A 133 15.36 -18.98 16.54
N ILE A 134 15.54 -18.27 15.42
CA ILE A 134 14.74 -18.43 14.21
C ILE A 134 15.41 -19.44 13.29
N ARG A 135 14.69 -20.50 12.94
CA ARG A 135 15.18 -21.53 11.98
C ARG A 135 15.35 -20.93 10.60
N THR A 136 16.39 -21.32 9.88
CA THR A 136 16.63 -20.90 8.49
C THR A 136 16.64 -22.12 7.57
N PHE A 137 16.09 -21.96 6.36
CA PHE A 137 16.05 -22.94 5.30
C PHE A 137 16.55 -22.34 3.99
N ARG A 138 17.14 -23.16 3.12
CA ARG A 138 17.83 -22.73 1.90
C ARG A 138 17.14 -23.29 0.67
N HIS A 139 16.76 -22.41 -0.24
CA HIS A 139 16.28 -22.78 -1.56
C HIS A 139 17.23 -22.26 -2.62
N TYR A 140 17.61 -23.12 -3.53
CA TYR A 140 18.64 -22.85 -4.52
C TYR A 140 18.06 -22.30 -5.82
N LYS A 141 18.92 -21.70 -6.64
CA LYS A 141 18.57 -21.30 -8.01
C LYS A 141 18.49 -22.55 -8.87
N ILE A 142 17.32 -22.79 -9.48
CA ILE A 142 17.09 -23.94 -10.34
C ILE A 142 17.34 -23.54 -11.79
N PRO A 143 18.27 -24.16 -12.52
CA PRO A 143 18.48 -23.90 -13.94
C PRO A 143 17.21 -24.14 -14.75
N GLY A 144 16.96 -23.28 -15.75
CA GLY A 144 15.78 -23.39 -16.60
C GLY A 144 14.47 -22.89 -16.00
N TYR A 145 14.46 -22.41 -14.75
CA TYR A 145 13.26 -21.82 -14.13
C TYR A 145 12.80 -20.54 -14.88
N PRO A 146 11.50 -20.37 -15.19
CA PRO A 146 10.37 -21.25 -14.88
C PRO A 146 9.98 -22.24 -16.00
N ASN A 147 10.74 -22.35 -17.10
CA ASN A 147 10.32 -23.02 -18.35
C ASN A 147 10.60 -24.51 -18.39
N ASP A 148 11.68 -24.99 -17.77
CA ASP A 148 12.01 -26.42 -17.72
C ASP A 148 11.29 -27.10 -16.57
N VAL A 149 9.97 -27.28 -16.75
CA VAL A 149 9.07 -27.80 -15.71
C VAL A 149 9.49 -29.20 -15.24
N ALA A 150 9.94 -30.05 -16.14
CA ALA A 150 10.37 -31.44 -15.82
C ALA A 150 11.61 -31.45 -14.91
N HIS A 151 12.58 -30.57 -15.17
CA HIS A 151 13.75 -30.42 -14.32
C HIS A 151 13.39 -29.76 -12.99
N ILE A 152 12.55 -28.71 -13.01
CA ILE A 152 12.14 -27.98 -11.82
C ILE A 152 11.43 -28.90 -10.83
N VAL A 153 10.51 -29.75 -11.31
CA VAL A 153 9.74 -30.72 -10.50
C VAL A 153 10.45 -32.06 -10.48
N SER A 154 11.68 -32.06 -10.02
CA SER A 154 12.52 -33.29 -9.91
C SER A 154 13.34 -33.25 -8.62
N ASP A 155 14.00 -34.37 -8.32
CA ASP A 155 14.94 -34.47 -7.19
C ASP A 155 16.15 -33.54 -7.37
N ASP A 156 16.53 -33.22 -8.61
CA ASP A 156 17.60 -32.29 -8.97
C ASP A 156 17.14 -30.81 -9.00
N GLY A 157 15.83 -30.55 -9.04
CA GLY A 157 15.20 -29.26 -8.96
C GLY A 157 14.71 -28.97 -7.54
N TYR A 158 13.40 -29.06 -7.32
CA TYR A 158 12.77 -28.82 -6.01
C TYR A 158 13.30 -29.77 -4.93
N GLY A 159 13.73 -30.99 -5.28
CA GLY A 159 14.27 -31.92 -4.32
C GLY A 159 15.58 -31.51 -3.67
N LYS A 160 16.35 -30.59 -4.28
CA LYS A 160 17.55 -29.98 -3.67
C LYS A 160 17.26 -28.89 -2.64
N ASN A 161 16.08 -28.30 -2.68
CA ASN A 161 15.68 -27.30 -1.70
C ASN A 161 15.38 -27.95 -0.35
N ASP A 162 15.69 -27.25 0.72
CA ASP A 162 15.34 -27.73 2.05
C ASP A 162 13.83 -27.91 2.19
N TYR A 163 13.41 -29.00 2.82
CA TYR A 163 12.05 -29.11 3.32
C TYR A 163 11.89 -28.26 4.56
N ILE A 164 10.95 -27.32 4.50
CA ILE A 164 10.61 -26.47 5.66
C ILE A 164 9.68 -27.25 6.55
N GLU A 165 10.18 -27.73 7.67
CA GLU A 165 9.35 -28.39 8.69
C GLU A 165 8.42 -27.38 9.33
N THR A 166 7.11 -27.62 9.19
CA THR A 166 6.05 -26.76 9.68
C THR A 166 5.11 -27.50 10.62
N GLU A 167 4.61 -26.81 11.62
CA GLU A 167 3.82 -27.40 12.71
C GLU A 167 2.31 -27.19 12.55
N ARG A 168 1.90 -26.23 11.71
CA ARG A 168 0.52 -25.81 11.60
C ARG A 168 -0.09 -26.09 10.22
N PRO A 169 -1.41 -26.24 10.13
CA PRO A 169 -2.10 -26.55 8.87
C PRO A 169 -2.05 -25.40 7.85
N LEU A 170 -2.02 -24.14 8.29
CA LEU A 170 -1.92 -22.97 7.42
C LEU A 170 -0.50 -22.42 7.47
N VAL A 171 0.24 -22.55 6.39
CA VAL A 171 1.59 -22.00 6.24
C VAL A 171 1.51 -20.72 5.41
N VAL A 172 1.69 -19.58 6.07
CA VAL A 172 1.64 -18.25 5.45
C VAL A 172 3.03 -17.89 4.93
N ILE A 173 3.19 -17.83 3.62
CA ILE A 173 4.45 -17.47 2.96
C ILE A 173 4.42 -15.97 2.62
N THR A 174 5.24 -15.18 3.30
CA THR A 174 5.33 -13.73 3.10
C THR A 174 6.77 -13.28 2.86
N ALA A 175 6.98 -12.01 2.49
CA ALA A 175 8.30 -11.47 2.18
C ALA A 175 8.35 -9.94 2.34
N PRO A 176 9.55 -9.34 2.51
CA PRO A 176 9.74 -7.88 2.54
C PRO A 176 9.28 -7.17 1.26
N GLY A 177 9.33 -7.86 0.11
CA GLY A 177 8.95 -7.27 -1.16
C GLY A 177 8.76 -8.27 -2.30
N PRO A 178 8.45 -7.78 -3.51
CA PRO A 178 8.27 -8.62 -4.69
C PRO A 178 9.59 -9.27 -5.15
N GLY A 179 9.48 -10.39 -5.88
CA GLY A 179 10.64 -11.09 -6.45
C GLY A 179 11.42 -11.96 -5.47
N SER A 180 10.98 -12.08 -4.22
CA SER A 180 11.64 -12.90 -3.18
C SER A 180 11.50 -14.42 -3.39
N GLY A 181 10.64 -14.88 -4.32
CA GLY A 181 10.46 -16.30 -4.65
C GLY A 181 9.37 -17.01 -3.85
N LYS A 182 8.38 -16.31 -3.30
CA LYS A 182 7.29 -16.90 -2.49
C LYS A 182 6.57 -18.06 -3.17
N MET A 183 6.13 -17.89 -4.43
CA MET A 183 5.47 -18.96 -5.19
C MET A 183 6.38 -20.17 -5.36
N ALA A 184 7.65 -19.98 -5.70
CA ALA A 184 8.62 -21.06 -5.85
C ALA A 184 8.83 -21.83 -4.54
N VAL A 185 8.82 -21.13 -3.40
CA VAL A 185 8.87 -21.77 -2.06
C VAL A 185 7.62 -22.60 -1.83
N CYS A 186 6.41 -22.06 -2.10
CA CYS A 186 5.17 -22.82 -1.97
C CYS A 186 5.21 -24.11 -2.81
N LEU A 187 5.54 -24.01 -4.11
CA LEU A 187 5.57 -25.16 -5.03
C LEU A 187 6.64 -26.18 -4.64
N SER A 188 7.82 -25.73 -4.20
CA SER A 188 8.87 -26.61 -3.69
C SER A 188 8.40 -27.34 -2.43
N GLN A 189 7.71 -26.68 -1.52
CA GLN A 189 7.16 -27.35 -0.34
C GLN A 189 6.06 -28.34 -0.70
N LEU A 190 5.18 -28.03 -1.66
CA LEU A 190 4.21 -28.99 -2.17
C LEU A 190 4.90 -30.25 -2.73
N TYR A 191 5.98 -30.08 -3.49
CA TYR A 191 6.77 -31.22 -3.98
C TYR A 191 7.24 -32.13 -2.84
N HIS A 192 7.79 -31.54 -1.79
CA HIS A 192 8.24 -32.28 -0.60
C HIS A 192 7.09 -32.93 0.18
N GLU A 193 5.96 -32.26 0.33
CA GLU A 193 4.76 -32.78 1.01
C GLU A 193 4.19 -33.98 0.26
N TYR A 194 4.02 -33.88 -1.07
CA TYR A 194 3.54 -35.00 -1.88
C TYR A 194 4.48 -36.20 -1.87
N LYS A 195 5.81 -36.00 -1.87
CA LYS A 195 6.79 -37.05 -1.68
C LYS A 195 6.65 -37.76 -0.32
N ARG A 196 6.11 -37.08 0.68
CA ARG A 196 5.81 -37.59 2.03
C ARG A 196 4.39 -38.17 2.16
N GLY A 197 3.62 -38.15 1.09
CA GLY A 197 2.25 -38.64 1.06
C GLY A 197 1.19 -37.66 1.58
N VAL A 198 1.54 -36.40 1.81
CA VAL A 198 0.60 -35.34 2.25
C VAL A 198 0.13 -34.57 1.02
N LYS A 199 -1.19 -34.54 0.78
CA LYS A 199 -1.79 -33.79 -0.34
C LYS A 199 -2.02 -32.33 0.06
N ALA A 200 -0.93 -31.59 0.24
CA ALA A 200 -0.98 -30.18 0.58
C ALA A 200 -1.49 -29.35 -0.60
N GLY A 201 -2.16 -28.24 -0.28
CA GLY A 201 -2.67 -27.28 -1.25
C GLY A 201 -1.86 -25.99 -1.31
N TYR A 202 -2.07 -25.24 -2.39
CA TYR A 202 -1.58 -23.88 -2.58
C TYR A 202 -2.75 -22.90 -2.65
N ALA A 203 -2.57 -21.72 -2.13
CA ALA A 203 -3.45 -20.60 -2.42
C ALA A 203 -2.68 -19.29 -2.46
N LYS A 204 -3.14 -18.35 -3.28
CA LYS A 204 -2.63 -16.99 -3.33
C LYS A 204 -3.63 -16.04 -2.68
N PHE A 205 -3.20 -15.34 -1.63
CA PHE A 205 -4.03 -14.31 -1.01
C PHE A 205 -4.03 -13.06 -1.86
N GLU A 206 -5.20 -12.60 -2.23
CA GLU A 206 -5.38 -11.41 -3.04
C GLU A 206 -6.51 -10.52 -2.50
N THR A 207 -6.37 -9.22 -2.68
CA THR A 207 -7.43 -8.24 -2.48
C THR A 207 -7.81 -7.63 -3.83
N PHE A 208 -6.83 -7.42 -4.69
CA PHE A 208 -6.97 -6.87 -6.04
C PHE A 208 -6.25 -7.75 -7.07
N PRO A 209 -6.70 -7.72 -8.34
CA PRO A 209 -7.94 -7.10 -8.81
C PRO A 209 -9.16 -7.75 -8.16
N ILE A 210 -10.28 -7.04 -8.09
CA ILE A 210 -11.53 -7.63 -7.59
C ILE A 210 -12.16 -8.47 -8.70
N TRP A 211 -12.23 -9.77 -8.50
CA TRP A 211 -12.55 -10.76 -9.53
C TRP A 211 -13.94 -10.63 -10.15
N ASN A 212 -14.94 -10.31 -9.34
CA ASN A 212 -16.36 -10.25 -9.73
C ASN A 212 -16.83 -8.85 -10.14
N LEU A 213 -15.93 -7.88 -10.24
CA LEU A 213 -16.20 -6.58 -10.85
C LEU A 213 -15.82 -6.59 -12.34
N PRO A 214 -16.47 -5.73 -13.18
CA PRO A 214 -16.06 -5.56 -14.56
C PRO A 214 -14.59 -5.15 -14.71
N LEU A 215 -13.95 -5.56 -15.81
CA LEU A 215 -12.53 -5.27 -16.10
C LEU A 215 -12.20 -3.77 -15.96
N LYS A 216 -13.07 -2.90 -16.50
CA LYS A 216 -12.90 -1.44 -16.48
C LYS A 216 -13.62 -0.77 -15.31
N HIS A 217 -13.95 -1.52 -14.26
CA HIS A 217 -14.51 -0.92 -13.06
C HIS A 217 -13.47 0.01 -12.41
N PRO A 218 -13.85 1.22 -11.93
CA PRO A 218 -12.92 2.18 -11.34
C PRO A 218 -12.02 1.59 -10.25
N VAL A 219 -12.52 0.70 -9.41
CA VAL A 219 -11.73 -0.01 -8.38
C VAL A 219 -10.59 -0.81 -9.01
N ASN A 220 -10.84 -1.54 -10.09
CA ASN A 220 -9.81 -2.31 -10.80
C ASN A 220 -8.84 -1.39 -11.57
N LEU A 221 -9.33 -0.30 -12.19
CA LEU A 221 -8.47 0.70 -12.83
C LEU A 221 -7.56 1.41 -11.82
N ALA A 222 -8.07 1.74 -10.62
CA ALA A 222 -7.27 2.34 -9.56
C ALA A 222 -6.15 1.41 -9.06
N TYR A 223 -6.37 0.10 -9.12
CA TYR A 223 -5.32 -0.85 -8.81
C TYR A 223 -4.23 -0.89 -9.90
N GLU A 224 -4.60 -0.87 -11.17
CA GLU A 224 -3.60 -0.72 -12.25
C GLU A 224 -2.82 0.59 -12.14
N ALA A 225 -3.48 1.67 -11.71
CA ALA A 225 -2.80 2.94 -11.42
C ALA A 225 -1.82 2.81 -10.24
N ALA A 226 -2.14 1.95 -9.26
CA ALA A 226 -1.27 1.68 -8.11
C ALA A 226 -0.01 0.88 -8.46
N THR A 227 -0.06 0.10 -9.53
CA THR A 227 1.02 -0.78 -10.01
C THR A 227 1.55 -0.36 -11.39
N ALA A 228 1.36 0.93 -11.73
CA ALA A 228 1.75 1.45 -13.04
C ALA A 228 3.25 1.30 -13.35
N ASP A 229 4.09 1.39 -12.31
CA ASP A 229 5.55 1.16 -12.36
C ASP A 229 5.94 -0.31 -12.58
N LEU A 230 5.06 -1.26 -12.25
CA LEU A 230 5.27 -2.70 -12.42
C LEU A 230 4.74 -3.24 -13.75
N ASN A 231 4.08 -2.41 -14.56
CA ASN A 231 3.38 -2.79 -15.79
C ASN A 231 2.32 -3.89 -15.60
N ASP A 232 1.75 -4.00 -14.40
CA ASP A 232 0.61 -4.89 -14.15
C ASP A 232 -0.62 -4.39 -14.90
N VAL A 233 -1.26 -5.28 -15.64
CA VAL A 233 -2.48 -5.00 -16.40
C VAL A 233 -3.54 -6.00 -15.98
N ASN A 234 -4.73 -5.51 -15.67
CA ASN A 234 -5.87 -6.38 -15.44
C ASN A 234 -6.39 -6.94 -16.75
N MET A 235 -6.74 -8.21 -16.75
CA MET A 235 -7.34 -8.87 -17.90
C MET A 235 -8.42 -9.87 -17.47
N SER A 236 -9.30 -10.21 -18.39
CA SER A 236 -10.25 -11.31 -18.16
C SER A 236 -9.47 -12.63 -18.12
N ASP A 237 -9.79 -13.48 -17.16
CA ASP A 237 -9.20 -14.81 -17.02
C ASP A 237 -9.82 -15.78 -18.04
N PRO A 238 -9.10 -16.14 -19.12
CA PRO A 238 -9.65 -16.99 -20.17
C PRO A 238 -9.82 -18.44 -19.69
N PHE A 239 -8.97 -18.89 -18.77
CA PHE A 239 -9.03 -20.24 -18.21
C PHE A 239 -10.26 -20.41 -17.31
N HIS A 240 -10.61 -19.37 -16.53
CA HIS A 240 -11.80 -19.41 -15.70
C HIS A 240 -13.08 -19.38 -16.53
N LEU A 241 -13.09 -18.57 -17.59
CA LEU A 241 -14.17 -18.54 -18.55
C LEU A 241 -14.37 -19.90 -19.23
N GLU A 242 -13.29 -20.54 -19.71
CA GLU A 242 -13.36 -21.87 -20.33
C GLU A 242 -13.82 -22.93 -19.33
N ALA A 243 -13.29 -22.91 -18.09
CA ALA A 243 -13.57 -23.92 -17.10
C ALA A 243 -14.98 -23.85 -16.52
N TYR A 244 -15.56 -22.65 -16.38
CA TYR A 244 -16.77 -22.41 -15.59
C TYR A 244 -17.83 -21.56 -16.31
N GLY A 245 -17.56 -21.04 -17.48
CA GLY A 245 -18.46 -20.11 -18.20
C GLY A 245 -18.65 -18.77 -17.48
N LYS A 246 -17.74 -18.40 -16.57
CA LYS A 246 -17.81 -17.17 -15.77
C LYS A 246 -16.62 -16.27 -16.08
N THR A 247 -16.90 -14.99 -16.31
CA THR A 247 -15.86 -13.98 -16.49
C THR A 247 -15.36 -13.53 -15.12
N THR A 248 -14.06 -13.57 -14.92
CA THR A 248 -13.35 -13.00 -13.76
C THR A 248 -12.19 -12.13 -14.22
N VAL A 249 -11.76 -11.21 -13.37
CA VAL A 249 -10.61 -10.33 -13.64
C VAL A 249 -9.42 -10.81 -12.86
N ASN A 250 -8.27 -10.91 -13.53
CA ASN A 250 -7.01 -11.30 -12.89
C ASN A 250 -5.85 -10.48 -13.48
N TYR A 251 -4.63 -10.65 -12.97
CA TYR A 251 -3.44 -10.03 -13.55
C TYR A 251 -2.99 -10.73 -14.81
N ASN A 252 -2.44 -9.95 -15.75
CA ASN A 252 -1.75 -10.51 -16.92
C ASN A 252 -0.68 -11.53 -16.52
N ARG A 253 0.16 -11.22 -15.53
CA ARG A 253 1.25 -12.12 -15.08
C ARG A 253 0.74 -13.46 -14.54
N ASP A 254 -0.35 -13.46 -13.79
CA ASP A 254 -0.92 -14.70 -13.26
C ASP A 254 -1.58 -15.53 -14.36
N VAL A 255 -2.23 -14.87 -15.32
CA VAL A 255 -2.83 -15.53 -16.48
C VAL A 255 -1.76 -16.12 -17.41
N GLU A 256 -0.70 -15.38 -17.71
CA GLU A 256 0.40 -15.81 -18.58
C GLU A 256 1.21 -16.96 -18.00
N ILE A 257 1.46 -16.97 -16.69
CA ILE A 257 2.23 -18.01 -16.03
C ILE A 257 1.41 -19.26 -15.69
N PHE A 258 0.08 -19.16 -15.69
CA PHE A 258 -0.79 -20.25 -15.26
C PHE A 258 -0.53 -21.59 -15.97
N PRO A 259 -0.34 -21.66 -17.30
CA PRO A 259 -0.05 -22.93 -17.97
C PRO A 259 1.20 -23.63 -17.42
N VAL A 260 2.24 -22.86 -17.10
CA VAL A 260 3.48 -23.37 -16.52
C VAL A 260 3.27 -23.88 -15.11
N VAL A 261 2.60 -23.08 -14.28
CA VAL A 261 2.28 -23.44 -12.89
C VAL A 261 1.34 -24.64 -12.84
N ASN A 262 0.36 -24.70 -13.73
CA ASN A 262 -0.56 -25.83 -13.85
C ASN A 262 0.18 -27.14 -14.19
N ALA A 263 1.13 -27.10 -15.14
CA ALA A 263 1.98 -28.24 -15.46
C ALA A 263 2.85 -28.66 -14.27
N MET A 264 3.34 -27.72 -13.45
CA MET A 264 4.03 -28.06 -12.20
C MET A 264 3.12 -28.79 -11.23
N PHE A 265 1.88 -28.33 -11.03
CA PHE A 265 0.91 -29.03 -10.18
C PHE A 265 0.58 -30.43 -10.69
N GLU A 266 0.46 -30.61 -12.01
CA GLU A 266 0.22 -31.93 -12.60
C GLU A 266 1.37 -32.91 -12.33
N LEU A 267 2.62 -32.46 -12.43
CA LEU A 267 3.78 -33.27 -12.10
C LEU A 267 3.92 -33.56 -10.60
N ILE A 268 3.57 -32.60 -9.73
CA ILE A 268 3.62 -32.76 -8.27
C ILE A 268 2.51 -33.70 -7.78
N ALA A 269 1.27 -33.49 -8.23
CA ALA A 269 0.07 -34.12 -7.66
C ALA A 269 -0.54 -35.22 -8.55
N GLY A 270 -0.01 -35.45 -9.74
CA GLY A 270 -0.57 -36.33 -10.77
C GLY A 270 -1.75 -35.72 -11.54
N LYS A 271 -2.42 -34.75 -10.95
CA LYS A 271 -3.50 -33.94 -11.54
C LYS A 271 -3.54 -32.58 -10.86
N SER A 272 -3.63 -31.51 -11.62
CA SER A 272 -3.80 -30.19 -11.02
C SER A 272 -5.17 -30.07 -10.34
N PRO A 273 -5.20 -29.56 -9.10
CA PRO A 273 -6.47 -29.23 -8.44
C PRO A 273 -7.09 -27.92 -8.94
N TYR A 274 -6.35 -27.14 -9.75
CA TYR A 274 -6.75 -25.82 -10.22
C TYR A 274 -7.02 -25.83 -11.73
N ARG A 275 -8.07 -25.13 -12.16
CA ARG A 275 -8.45 -25.01 -13.56
C ARG A 275 -8.20 -23.60 -14.12
N SER A 276 -7.89 -22.64 -13.25
CA SER A 276 -7.63 -21.25 -13.61
C SER A 276 -6.74 -20.56 -12.56
N PRO A 277 -6.07 -19.44 -12.90
CA PRO A 277 -5.41 -18.60 -11.90
C PRO A 277 -6.37 -18.12 -10.81
N THR A 278 -7.63 -17.84 -11.15
CA THR A 278 -8.67 -17.47 -10.16
C THR A 278 -8.91 -18.59 -9.13
N ASP A 279 -8.86 -19.86 -9.54
CA ASP A 279 -9.02 -20.99 -8.61
C ASP A 279 -7.87 -21.10 -7.61
N MET A 280 -6.66 -20.66 -7.99
CA MET A 280 -5.52 -20.64 -7.09
C MET A 280 -5.64 -19.56 -6.02
N GLY A 281 -6.40 -18.52 -6.27
CA GLY A 281 -6.51 -17.38 -5.37
C GLY A 281 -7.56 -17.53 -4.27
N VAL A 282 -7.47 -16.64 -3.29
CA VAL A 282 -8.49 -16.41 -2.25
C VAL A 282 -8.76 -14.91 -2.20
N ASN A 283 -9.95 -14.50 -2.68
CA ASN A 283 -10.35 -13.10 -2.74
C ASN A 283 -11.88 -12.95 -2.58
N MET A 284 -12.30 -12.50 -1.42
CA MET A 284 -13.72 -12.27 -1.09
C MET A 284 -14.10 -10.78 -1.14
N ALA A 285 -13.17 -9.88 -1.50
CA ALA A 285 -13.36 -8.44 -1.41
C ALA A 285 -14.60 -7.94 -2.18
N GLY A 286 -14.81 -8.44 -3.39
CA GLY A 286 -15.96 -8.00 -4.20
C GLY A 286 -17.33 -8.38 -3.64
N ASN A 287 -17.41 -9.36 -2.72
CA ASN A 287 -18.64 -9.74 -2.04
C ASN A 287 -18.96 -8.83 -0.83
N CYS A 288 -18.05 -7.93 -0.49
CA CYS A 288 -18.11 -7.07 0.69
C CYS A 288 -18.29 -5.58 0.34
N ILE A 289 -18.43 -5.25 -0.94
CA ILE A 289 -18.85 -3.92 -1.40
C ILE A 289 -20.33 -3.79 -1.08
N ILE A 290 -20.70 -2.76 -0.30
CA ILE A 290 -22.07 -2.46 0.14
C ILE A 290 -22.64 -1.20 -0.52
N ASP A 291 -21.75 -0.32 -1.01
CA ASP A 291 -22.09 0.86 -1.81
C ASP A 291 -21.06 1.02 -2.92
N ASP A 292 -21.44 0.62 -4.14
CA ASP A 292 -20.55 0.64 -5.30
C ASP A 292 -20.22 2.06 -5.76
N ASP A 293 -21.15 2.99 -5.64
CA ASP A 293 -20.93 4.39 -6.07
C ASP A 293 -19.87 5.06 -5.19
N VAL A 294 -19.88 4.80 -3.88
CA VAL A 294 -18.85 5.28 -2.96
C VAL A 294 -17.47 4.70 -3.31
N CYS A 295 -17.39 3.42 -3.64
CA CYS A 295 -16.14 2.79 -4.06
C CYS A 295 -15.65 3.32 -5.42
N ARG A 296 -16.55 3.59 -6.37
CA ARG A 296 -16.24 4.20 -7.67
C ARG A 296 -15.64 5.60 -7.49
N GLU A 297 -16.33 6.47 -6.76
CA GLU A 297 -15.87 7.84 -6.50
C GLU A 297 -14.48 7.85 -5.82
N ALA A 298 -14.30 7.05 -4.78
CA ALA A 298 -13.02 6.93 -4.09
C ALA A 298 -11.90 6.44 -5.02
N SER A 299 -12.19 5.50 -5.92
CA SER A 299 -11.23 4.94 -6.88
C SER A 299 -10.85 5.94 -7.97
N LEU A 300 -11.81 6.70 -8.51
CA LEU A 300 -11.54 7.78 -9.46
C LEU A 300 -10.62 8.84 -8.84
N ASN A 301 -10.90 9.25 -7.60
CA ASN A 301 -10.06 10.17 -6.85
C ASN A 301 -8.64 9.61 -6.63
N GLU A 302 -8.48 8.30 -6.38
CA GLU A 302 -7.16 7.69 -6.21
C GLU A 302 -6.35 7.70 -7.52
N ILE A 303 -6.98 7.48 -8.69
CA ILE A 303 -6.31 7.57 -10.00
C ILE A 303 -5.78 8.99 -10.21
N VAL A 304 -6.59 10.02 -9.95
CA VAL A 304 -6.20 11.43 -10.06
C VAL A 304 -5.04 11.76 -9.10
N ARG A 305 -5.09 11.30 -7.83
CA ARG A 305 -4.01 11.52 -6.86
C ARG A 305 -2.68 10.94 -7.36
N ARG A 306 -2.70 9.74 -7.95
CA ARG A 306 -1.48 9.11 -8.49
C ARG A 306 -0.93 9.85 -9.68
N TYR A 307 -1.81 10.36 -10.53
CA TYR A 307 -1.38 11.15 -11.68
C TYR A 307 -0.74 12.48 -11.26
N PHE A 308 -1.35 13.24 -10.33
CA PHE A 308 -0.73 14.44 -9.77
C PHE A 308 0.62 14.14 -9.13
N LYS A 309 0.71 13.05 -8.36
CA LYS A 309 1.99 12.65 -7.77
C LYS A 309 3.04 12.39 -8.85
N CYS A 310 2.70 11.68 -9.90
CA CYS A 310 3.61 11.41 -11.02
C CYS A 310 4.08 12.71 -11.69
N LEU A 311 3.18 13.66 -11.92
CA LEU A 311 3.50 14.97 -12.50
C LEU A 311 4.43 15.79 -11.58
N CYS A 312 4.17 15.81 -10.28
CA CYS A 312 5.02 16.50 -9.29
C CYS A 312 6.41 15.86 -9.22
N ASP A 313 6.49 14.51 -9.21
CA ASP A 313 7.76 13.78 -9.21
C ASP A 313 8.57 14.08 -10.50
N GLN A 314 7.88 14.16 -11.66
CA GLN A 314 8.49 14.57 -12.93
C GLN A 314 9.00 16.01 -12.87
N LYS A 315 8.21 16.95 -12.34
CA LYS A 315 8.62 18.36 -12.18
C LYS A 315 9.86 18.46 -11.27
N ALA A 316 9.90 17.69 -10.18
CA ALA A 316 11.00 17.71 -9.23
C ALA A 316 12.29 17.07 -9.77
N SER A 317 12.19 16.00 -10.55
CA SER A 317 13.34 15.25 -11.09
C SER A 317 13.80 15.73 -12.47
N GLY A 318 12.93 16.40 -13.22
CA GLY A 318 13.13 16.72 -14.64
C GLY A 318 13.02 15.51 -15.58
N VAL A 319 12.65 14.33 -15.08
CA VAL A 319 12.60 13.07 -15.84
C VAL A 319 11.15 12.62 -16.05
N VAL A 320 10.78 12.41 -17.32
CA VAL A 320 9.47 11.83 -17.65
C VAL A 320 9.50 10.33 -17.34
N LYS A 321 8.62 9.90 -16.44
CA LYS A 321 8.48 8.50 -16.07
C LYS A 321 7.51 7.76 -17.01
N PRO A 322 7.78 6.51 -17.40
CA PRO A 322 6.88 5.71 -18.24
C PRO A 322 5.47 5.56 -17.64
N GLU A 323 5.35 5.49 -16.31
CA GLU A 323 4.09 5.38 -15.57
C GLU A 323 3.10 6.51 -15.91
N ARG A 324 3.58 7.68 -16.29
CA ARG A 324 2.75 8.81 -16.68
C ARG A 324 1.78 8.46 -17.80
N PHE A 325 2.29 7.85 -18.87
CA PHE A 325 1.46 7.50 -20.05
C PHE A 325 0.39 6.45 -19.70
N LYS A 326 0.74 5.51 -18.80
CA LYS A 326 -0.22 4.52 -18.31
C LYS A 326 -1.31 5.19 -17.46
N LEU A 327 -0.95 6.11 -16.59
CA LEU A 327 -1.91 6.85 -15.77
C LEU A 327 -2.83 7.72 -16.62
N GLU A 328 -2.31 8.39 -17.66
CA GLU A 328 -3.12 9.14 -18.64
C GLU A 328 -4.13 8.23 -19.35
N LEU A 329 -3.68 7.03 -19.78
CA LEU A 329 -4.57 6.05 -20.41
C LEU A 329 -5.68 5.60 -19.44
N LEU A 330 -5.35 5.34 -18.17
CA LEU A 330 -6.31 4.93 -17.16
C LEU A 330 -7.31 6.04 -16.82
N MET A 331 -6.88 7.30 -16.75
CA MET A 331 -7.78 8.46 -16.62
C MET A 331 -8.77 8.54 -17.78
N ASN A 332 -8.28 8.40 -19.01
CA ASN A 332 -9.14 8.38 -20.21
C ASN A 332 -10.14 7.21 -20.19
N GLN A 333 -9.71 6.02 -19.76
CA GLN A 333 -10.60 4.86 -19.63
C GLN A 333 -11.64 5.05 -18.52
N ALA A 334 -11.28 5.74 -17.46
CA ALA A 334 -12.15 6.08 -16.35
C ALA A 334 -13.09 7.26 -16.66
N GLY A 335 -12.85 8.00 -17.76
CA GLY A 335 -13.62 9.17 -18.13
C GLY A 335 -13.46 10.37 -17.22
N ILE A 336 -12.25 10.56 -16.65
CA ILE A 336 -11.93 11.64 -15.70
C ILE A 336 -10.80 12.52 -16.23
N ALA A 337 -10.81 13.79 -15.84
CA ALA A 337 -9.78 14.77 -16.18
C ALA A 337 -9.33 15.54 -14.92
N LEU A 338 -8.17 16.20 -15.01
CA LEU A 338 -7.72 17.13 -13.99
C LEU A 338 -8.63 18.36 -13.95
N GLY A 339 -8.75 18.99 -12.79
CA GLY A 339 -9.58 20.17 -12.58
C GLY A 339 -11.08 19.88 -12.40
N GLU A 340 -11.49 18.60 -12.38
CA GLU A 340 -12.91 18.25 -12.22
C GLU A 340 -13.35 18.13 -10.75
N ARG A 341 -12.43 17.76 -9.83
CA ARG A 341 -12.78 17.65 -8.42
C ARG A 341 -13.07 19.03 -7.82
N GLU A 342 -14.09 19.10 -6.97
CA GLU A 342 -14.48 20.37 -6.33
C GLU A 342 -13.36 20.98 -5.49
N VAL A 343 -12.54 20.15 -4.83
CA VAL A 343 -11.38 20.62 -4.05
C VAL A 343 -10.34 21.32 -4.93
N GLU A 344 -10.13 20.85 -6.19
CA GLU A 344 -9.25 21.50 -7.17
C GLU A 344 -9.81 22.85 -7.61
N LYS A 345 -11.09 22.87 -8.02
CA LYS A 345 -11.78 24.12 -8.46
C LYS A 345 -11.74 25.18 -7.38
N ARG A 346 -11.95 24.81 -6.10
CA ARG A 346 -11.93 25.76 -4.97
C ARG A 346 -10.53 26.28 -4.67
N ALA A 347 -9.49 25.45 -4.80
CA ALA A 347 -8.11 25.90 -4.66
C ALA A 347 -7.74 26.90 -5.77
N HIS A 348 -8.09 26.61 -7.02
CA HIS A 348 -7.87 27.52 -8.16
C HIS A 348 -8.65 28.83 -8.00
N ALA A 349 -9.93 28.76 -7.66
CA ALA A 349 -10.74 29.97 -7.44
C ALA A 349 -10.18 30.86 -6.33
N MET A 350 -9.64 30.29 -5.25
CA MET A 350 -8.97 31.05 -4.20
C MET A 350 -7.68 31.69 -4.70
N SER A 351 -6.87 30.99 -5.48
CA SER A 351 -5.66 31.55 -6.08
C SER A 351 -5.98 32.72 -7.01
N GLU A 352 -6.96 32.58 -7.88
CA GLU A 352 -7.44 33.64 -8.79
C GLU A 352 -7.94 34.86 -8.02
N ALA A 353 -8.73 34.65 -6.95
CA ALA A 353 -9.23 35.74 -6.10
C ALA A 353 -8.13 36.45 -5.32
N THR A 354 -6.92 35.95 -5.31
CA THR A 354 -5.77 36.49 -4.58
C THR A 354 -4.57 36.81 -5.50
N ASP A 355 -4.86 37.25 -6.72
CA ASP A 355 -3.86 37.64 -7.72
C ASP A 355 -2.80 36.56 -8.01
N GLY A 356 -3.23 35.31 -8.10
CA GLY A 356 -2.38 34.17 -8.42
C GLY A 356 -1.50 33.67 -7.25
N GLN A 357 -1.74 34.12 -6.03
CA GLN A 357 -0.99 33.60 -4.88
C GLN A 357 -1.30 32.10 -4.66
N PRO A 358 -0.32 31.33 -4.17
CA PRO A 358 -0.57 29.94 -3.83
C PRO A 358 -1.74 29.77 -2.87
N ALA A 359 -2.61 28.83 -3.21
CA ALA A 359 -3.81 28.52 -2.41
C ALA A 359 -3.92 27.01 -2.20
N ALA A 360 -4.66 26.63 -1.16
CA ALA A 360 -5.02 25.24 -0.90
C ALA A 360 -6.49 25.15 -0.51
N ALA A 361 -7.11 24.02 -0.80
CA ALA A 361 -8.47 23.71 -0.38
C ALA A 361 -8.49 22.33 0.31
N ILE A 362 -9.33 22.19 1.33
CA ILE A 362 -9.56 20.94 2.07
C ILE A 362 -11.05 20.62 1.99
N GLU A 363 -11.35 19.40 1.53
CA GLU A 363 -12.68 18.82 1.55
C GLU A 363 -12.87 18.00 2.82
N LEU A 364 -13.80 18.43 3.68
CA LEU A 364 -14.14 17.77 4.92
C LEU A 364 -15.07 16.57 4.68
N ALA A 365 -15.20 15.71 5.68
CA ALA A 365 -15.98 14.46 5.58
C ALA A 365 -17.48 14.66 5.24
N ASP A 366 -18.02 15.86 5.50
CA ASP A 366 -19.40 16.23 5.15
C ASP A 366 -19.56 16.86 3.75
N GLY A 367 -18.45 16.96 2.98
CA GLY A 367 -18.39 17.60 1.67
C GLY A 367 -18.20 19.12 1.72
N THR A 368 -18.09 19.71 2.91
CA THR A 368 -17.76 21.14 3.04
C THR A 368 -16.31 21.37 2.59
N ILE A 369 -16.08 22.36 1.73
CA ILE A 369 -14.74 22.73 1.30
C ILE A 369 -14.33 24.04 1.96
N VAL A 370 -13.18 24.02 2.61
CA VAL A 370 -12.52 25.19 3.18
C VAL A 370 -11.25 25.50 2.40
N THR A 371 -10.90 26.78 2.30
CA THR A 371 -9.73 27.24 1.56
C THR A 371 -8.75 27.99 2.45
N GLY A 372 -7.50 28.03 2.03
CA GLY A 372 -6.47 28.87 2.61
C GLY A 372 -5.55 29.42 1.53
N LYS A 373 -5.02 30.61 1.74
CA LYS A 373 -4.05 31.25 0.85
C LYS A 373 -2.74 31.49 1.55
N THR A 374 -1.69 31.63 0.79
CA THR A 374 -0.41 32.10 1.30
C THR A 374 -0.51 33.53 1.81
N GLY A 375 0.06 33.79 2.96
CA GLY A 375 0.15 35.07 3.60
C GLY A 375 1.54 35.35 4.18
N PRO A 376 1.73 36.48 4.87
CA PRO A 376 3.03 36.80 5.49
C PRO A 376 3.45 35.82 6.60
N LEU A 377 2.47 35.24 7.31
CA LEU A 377 2.70 34.38 8.46
C LEU A 377 2.65 32.89 8.12
N LEU A 378 1.79 32.47 7.19
CA LEU A 378 1.46 31.09 6.93
C LEU A 378 1.52 30.77 5.43
N GLY A 379 1.93 29.55 5.10
CA GLY A 379 1.74 28.97 3.77
C GLY A 379 0.27 28.60 3.52
N ALA A 380 -0.11 28.38 2.26
CA ALA A 380 -1.47 28.06 1.86
C ALA A 380 -2.03 26.82 2.59
N ALA A 381 -1.24 25.75 2.68
CA ALA A 381 -1.65 24.51 3.36
C ALA A 381 -1.87 24.71 4.86
N SER A 382 -0.98 25.49 5.53
CA SER A 382 -1.12 25.83 6.96
C SER A 382 -2.37 26.68 7.22
N SER A 383 -2.66 27.63 6.34
CA SER A 383 -3.87 28.48 6.42
C SER A 383 -5.13 27.63 6.22
N ALA A 384 -5.16 26.76 5.20
CA ALA A 384 -6.28 25.86 4.95
C ALA A 384 -6.51 24.89 6.12
N LEU A 385 -5.42 24.36 6.72
CA LEU A 385 -5.48 23.47 7.87
C LEU A 385 -6.15 24.14 9.08
N LEU A 386 -5.73 25.36 9.45
CA LEU A 386 -6.36 26.10 10.54
C LEU A 386 -7.84 26.40 10.24
N ASN A 387 -8.17 26.80 9.01
CA ASN A 387 -9.53 27.06 8.60
C ASN A 387 -10.41 25.79 8.66
N ALA A 388 -9.85 24.63 8.33
CA ALA A 388 -10.53 23.33 8.47
C ALA A 388 -10.81 23.01 9.94
N LEU A 389 -9.84 23.21 10.83
CA LEU A 389 -10.03 23.01 12.26
C LEU A 389 -11.06 23.97 12.86
N LYS A 390 -11.06 25.26 12.46
CA LYS A 390 -12.10 26.20 12.84
C LYS A 390 -13.49 25.72 12.41
N LYS A 391 -13.62 25.33 11.14
CA LYS A 391 -14.90 24.86 10.60
C LYS A 391 -15.43 23.64 11.35
N LEU A 392 -14.57 22.67 11.61
CA LEU A 392 -14.91 21.45 12.36
C LEU A 392 -15.30 21.73 13.80
N ALA A 393 -14.67 22.72 14.43
CA ALA A 393 -14.96 23.14 15.80
C ALA A 393 -16.15 24.11 15.92
N GLY A 394 -16.76 24.54 14.81
CA GLY A 394 -17.83 25.55 14.82
C GLY A 394 -17.35 26.92 15.24
N ILE A 395 -16.09 27.25 15.01
CA ILE A 395 -15.47 28.54 15.34
C ILE A 395 -15.59 29.47 14.14
N ASP A 396 -15.87 30.78 14.43
CA ASP A 396 -15.91 31.78 13.38
C ASP A 396 -14.56 31.89 12.65
N GLN A 397 -14.63 32.09 11.33
CA GLN A 397 -13.42 32.11 10.48
C GLN A 397 -12.50 33.31 10.77
N GLU A 398 -13.04 34.42 11.30
CA GLU A 398 -12.25 35.60 11.67
C GLU A 398 -11.57 35.45 13.05
N THR A 399 -11.86 34.37 13.80
CA THR A 399 -11.26 34.15 15.12
C THR A 399 -9.80 33.66 14.96
N ASP A 400 -8.86 34.32 15.61
CA ASP A 400 -7.48 33.90 15.67
C ASP A 400 -7.29 32.73 16.64
N LEU A 401 -6.85 31.57 16.13
CA LEU A 401 -6.48 30.42 16.95
C LEU A 401 -5.08 30.56 17.56
N VAL A 402 -4.17 31.19 16.80
CA VAL A 402 -2.80 31.46 17.19
C VAL A 402 -2.49 32.92 16.96
N SER A 403 -2.07 33.62 18.00
CA SER A 403 -1.77 35.07 17.89
C SER A 403 -0.50 35.32 17.08
N ALA A 404 -0.43 36.47 16.42
CA ALA A 404 0.80 36.88 15.72
C ALA A 404 2.04 36.87 16.65
N ARG A 405 1.83 37.22 17.93
CA ARG A 405 2.89 37.19 18.95
C ARG A 405 3.44 35.81 19.23
N ALA A 406 2.66 34.75 19.04
CA ALA A 406 3.13 33.35 19.14
C ALA A 406 3.85 32.92 17.88
N ILE A 407 3.53 33.47 16.71
CA ILE A 407 4.12 33.13 15.41
C ILE A 407 5.47 33.83 15.21
N GLU A 408 5.59 35.11 15.54
CA GLU A 408 6.80 35.92 15.32
C GLU A 408 8.09 35.34 15.93
N PRO A 409 8.11 34.77 17.15
CA PRO A 409 9.32 34.13 17.69
C PRO A 409 9.75 32.89 16.89
N ILE A 410 8.78 32.13 16.35
CA ILE A 410 9.05 30.95 15.52
C ILE A 410 9.64 31.40 14.18
N GLN A 411 9.11 32.45 13.56
CA GLN A 411 9.67 33.04 12.35
C GLN A 411 11.09 33.54 12.58
N THR A 412 11.34 34.21 13.70
CA THR A 412 12.68 34.70 14.09
C THR A 412 13.66 33.54 14.28
N LEU A 413 13.25 32.49 15.00
CA LEU A 413 14.06 31.27 15.16
C LEU A 413 14.41 30.68 13.80
N LYS A 414 13.41 30.51 12.95
CA LYS A 414 13.51 29.88 11.64
C LYS A 414 14.44 30.65 10.69
N THR A 415 14.28 31.96 10.61
CA THR A 415 15.03 32.79 9.67
C THR A 415 16.41 33.19 10.19
N ASN A 416 16.49 33.66 11.44
CA ASN A 416 17.72 34.26 11.96
C ASN A 416 18.69 33.23 12.53
N TYR A 417 18.19 32.11 13.08
CA TYR A 417 19.05 31.12 13.74
C TYR A 417 19.17 29.81 12.97
N LEU A 418 18.09 29.36 12.27
CA LEU A 418 18.13 28.10 11.49
C LEU A 418 18.43 28.34 10.00
N GLY A 419 18.56 29.59 9.55
CA GLY A 419 18.96 29.94 8.19
C GLY A 419 17.92 29.66 7.11
N SER A 420 16.65 29.48 7.47
CA SER A 420 15.57 29.38 6.50
C SER A 420 15.34 30.72 5.82
N ARG A 421 15.12 30.71 4.51
CA ARG A 421 14.75 31.91 3.75
C ARG A 421 13.24 32.18 3.81
N ASN A 422 12.44 31.16 4.15
CA ASN A 422 11.00 31.26 4.24
C ASN A 422 10.56 31.58 5.68
N PRO A 423 10.00 32.77 5.95
CA PRO A 423 9.48 33.12 7.27
C PRO A 423 8.14 32.45 7.59
N ARG A 424 7.40 31.99 6.57
CA ARG A 424 6.07 31.40 6.75
C ARG A 424 6.15 30.10 7.50
N LEU A 425 5.21 29.85 8.40
CA LEU A 425 5.14 28.59 9.14
C LEU A 425 4.61 27.45 8.25
N HIS A 426 5.28 26.31 8.33
CA HIS A 426 4.84 25.05 7.79
C HIS A 426 3.71 24.44 8.63
N THR A 427 3.10 23.39 8.12
CA THR A 427 1.95 22.73 8.79
C THR A 427 2.31 22.14 10.16
N ASP A 428 3.50 21.60 10.35
CA ASP A 428 4.00 21.11 11.65
C ASP A 428 4.28 22.27 12.62
N GLU A 429 4.91 23.36 12.15
CA GLU A 429 5.23 24.54 12.95
C GLU A 429 3.96 25.22 13.46
N ILE A 430 2.92 25.36 12.61
CA ILE A 430 1.65 25.96 13.03
C ILE A 430 0.87 25.05 13.99
N LEU A 431 0.94 23.74 13.86
CA LEU A 431 0.34 22.81 14.82
C LEU A 431 1.02 22.88 16.19
N ILE A 432 2.35 23.05 16.23
CA ILE A 432 3.10 23.28 17.48
C ILE A 432 2.67 24.62 18.10
N ALA A 433 2.57 25.69 17.31
CA ALA A 433 2.12 26.99 17.77
C ALA A 433 0.67 26.93 18.31
N LEU A 434 -0.22 26.20 17.62
CA LEU A 434 -1.59 25.96 18.05
C LEU A 434 -1.61 25.22 19.39
N SER A 435 -0.82 24.13 19.52
CA SER A 435 -0.70 23.37 20.77
C SER A 435 -0.22 24.22 21.94
N SER A 436 0.75 25.11 21.70
CA SER A 436 1.27 26.03 22.73
C SER A 436 0.22 27.08 23.14
N SER A 437 -0.72 27.39 22.28
CA SER A 437 -1.77 28.39 22.54
C SER A 437 -2.97 27.84 23.34
N VAL A 438 -3.06 26.51 23.52
CA VAL A 438 -4.21 25.82 24.17
C VAL A 438 -4.45 26.31 25.60
N SER A 439 -3.39 26.63 26.36
CA SER A 439 -3.51 27.10 27.74
C SER A 439 -4.06 28.51 27.90
N GLU A 440 -3.99 29.31 26.83
CA GLU A 440 -4.36 30.74 26.86
C GLU A 440 -5.56 31.05 25.98
N ASN A 441 -5.94 30.16 25.08
CA ASN A 441 -6.99 30.33 24.07
C ASN A 441 -7.92 29.12 24.02
N GLU A 442 -9.14 29.23 24.50
CA GLU A 442 -10.15 28.17 24.49
C GLU A 442 -10.51 27.70 23.05
N TYR A 443 -10.43 28.60 22.06
CA TYR A 443 -10.68 28.25 20.68
C TYR A 443 -9.53 27.35 20.11
N ALA A 444 -8.30 27.61 20.53
CA ALA A 444 -7.18 26.75 20.19
C ALA A 444 -7.38 25.34 20.74
N ALA A 445 -7.86 25.20 21.98
CA ALA A 445 -8.18 23.90 22.58
C ALA A 445 -9.27 23.15 21.78
N LYS A 446 -10.40 23.82 21.48
CA LYS A 446 -11.48 23.25 20.67
C LYS A 446 -11.03 22.83 19.27
N ALA A 447 -10.17 23.63 18.63
CA ALA A 447 -9.61 23.33 17.32
C ALA A 447 -8.67 22.10 17.37
N MET A 448 -7.82 21.98 18.39
CA MET A 448 -6.94 20.83 18.59
C MET A 448 -7.71 19.51 18.72
N GLU A 449 -8.85 19.50 19.39
CA GLU A 449 -9.73 18.33 19.51
C GLU A 449 -10.25 17.82 18.16
N GLN A 450 -10.24 18.66 17.13
CA GLN A 450 -10.74 18.32 15.79
C GLN A 450 -9.68 17.65 14.90
N ILE A 451 -8.42 17.61 15.29
CA ILE A 451 -7.34 17.01 14.48
C ILE A 451 -7.67 15.58 14.00
N PRO A 452 -8.23 14.67 14.82
CA PRO A 452 -8.59 13.34 14.36
C PRO A 452 -9.63 13.31 13.22
N ASN A 453 -10.46 14.36 13.10
CA ASN A 453 -11.49 14.48 12.08
C ASN A 453 -10.94 14.89 10.70
N LEU A 454 -9.65 15.21 10.60
CA LEU A 454 -8.95 15.45 9.32
C LEU A 454 -8.59 14.17 8.59
N LYS A 455 -8.61 13.03 9.28
CA LYS A 455 -8.27 11.74 8.67
C LYS A 455 -9.22 11.41 7.52
N GLY A 456 -8.64 11.15 6.35
CA GLY A 456 -9.38 10.82 5.13
C GLY A 456 -9.90 12.04 4.35
N CYS A 457 -9.66 13.26 4.83
CA CYS A 457 -9.96 14.48 4.07
C CYS A 457 -9.01 14.66 2.90
N ASP A 458 -9.54 15.10 1.75
CA ASP A 458 -8.74 15.51 0.60
C ASP A 458 -8.21 16.92 0.77
N ILE A 459 -6.96 17.15 0.37
CA ILE A 459 -6.37 18.48 0.26
C ILE A 459 -5.73 18.64 -1.12
N HIS A 460 -6.01 19.77 -1.77
CA HIS A 460 -5.36 20.16 -3.02
C HIS A 460 -4.65 21.49 -2.87
N SER A 461 -3.41 21.57 -3.35
CA SER A 461 -2.58 22.79 -3.39
C SER A 461 -2.27 23.20 -4.82
N THR A 462 -2.39 24.49 -5.13
CA THR A 462 -2.04 25.04 -6.44
C THR A 462 -0.53 25.06 -6.73
N VAL A 463 0.30 24.67 -5.77
CA VAL A 463 1.77 24.54 -5.93
C VAL A 463 2.29 23.30 -5.21
N ILE A 464 3.47 22.83 -5.61
CA ILE A 464 4.17 21.76 -4.92
C ILE A 464 4.52 22.22 -3.49
N LEU A 465 4.08 21.46 -2.51
CA LEU A 465 4.39 21.71 -1.09
C LEU A 465 5.78 21.19 -0.71
N SER A 466 6.30 21.71 0.39
CA SER A 466 7.53 21.20 1.01
C SER A 466 7.34 19.75 1.49
N SER A 467 8.45 19.00 1.62
CA SER A 467 8.39 17.66 2.21
C SER A 467 7.84 17.67 3.64
N VAL A 468 8.14 18.72 4.41
CA VAL A 468 7.62 18.88 5.79
C VAL A 468 6.11 18.98 5.79
N ASP A 469 5.53 19.82 4.93
CA ASP A 469 4.07 19.97 4.81
C ASP A 469 3.42 18.65 4.34
N ALA A 470 3.99 18.04 3.30
CA ALA A 470 3.48 16.78 2.74
C ALA A 470 3.51 15.64 3.78
N ASP A 471 4.61 15.51 4.54
CA ASP A 471 4.74 14.49 5.57
C ASP A 471 3.81 14.72 6.75
N THR A 472 3.60 15.97 7.15
CA THR A 472 2.67 16.33 8.22
C THR A 472 1.23 16.02 7.83
N LEU A 473 0.79 16.42 6.65
CA LEU A 473 -0.55 16.10 6.13
C LEU A 473 -0.77 14.59 6.01
N LYS A 474 0.24 13.84 5.57
CA LYS A 474 0.20 12.38 5.53
C LYS A 474 0.08 11.75 6.92
N LYS A 475 0.81 12.28 7.93
CA LYS A 475 0.70 11.82 9.33
C LYS A 475 -0.68 12.10 9.92
N LEU A 476 -1.33 13.19 9.52
CA LEU A 476 -2.72 13.49 9.86
C LEU A 476 -3.72 12.57 9.12
N GLY A 477 -3.25 11.72 8.20
CA GLY A 477 -4.09 10.82 7.41
C GLY A 477 -4.86 11.50 6.28
N MET A 478 -4.44 12.68 5.86
CA MET A 478 -5.04 13.43 4.76
C MET A 478 -4.49 12.98 3.40
N TYR A 479 -5.24 13.21 2.33
CA TYR A 479 -4.90 12.84 0.95
C TYR A 479 -4.50 14.08 0.15
N LEU A 480 -3.18 14.31 0.07
CA LEU A 480 -2.60 15.46 -0.61
C LEU A 480 -2.49 15.26 -2.13
N THR A 481 -2.91 16.29 -2.87
CA THR A 481 -2.54 16.52 -4.27
C THR A 481 -1.98 17.92 -4.45
N CYS A 482 -1.04 18.08 -5.41
CA CYS A 482 -0.47 19.38 -5.74
C CYS A 482 -0.42 19.56 -7.25
N GLU A 483 -0.64 20.79 -7.72
CA GLU A 483 -0.27 21.15 -9.09
C GLU A 483 1.25 21.01 -9.29
N PRO A 484 1.71 20.56 -10.48
CA PRO A 484 3.13 20.34 -10.75
C PRO A 484 3.89 21.65 -11.04
N THR A 485 3.65 22.67 -10.23
CA THR A 485 4.24 24.00 -10.33
C THR A 485 4.88 24.40 -9.01
N TYR A 486 5.96 25.21 -9.09
CA TYR A 486 6.55 25.83 -7.90
C TYR A 486 6.00 27.24 -7.69
N GLU A 487 6.11 27.73 -6.46
CA GLU A 487 5.64 29.07 -6.10
C GLU A 487 6.40 30.18 -6.85
N GLU A 488 7.71 30.00 -7.10
CA GLU A 488 8.57 30.95 -7.81
C GLU A 488 9.43 30.26 -8.86
N ASP A 489 9.44 30.75 -10.10
CA ASP A 489 10.34 30.40 -11.21
C ASP A 489 11.00 29.00 -11.13
N ASP A 490 10.21 27.95 -11.15
CA ASP A 490 10.68 26.57 -11.05
C ASP A 490 11.39 26.20 -9.74
N ARG A 491 11.21 26.98 -8.68
CA ARG A 491 11.79 26.75 -7.36
C ARG A 491 10.73 26.70 -6.27
N MET A 492 10.95 25.87 -5.28
CA MET A 492 10.30 26.05 -3.99
C MET A 492 10.95 27.25 -3.27
N TYR A 493 10.17 27.97 -2.48
CA TYR A 493 10.63 29.15 -1.74
C TYR A 493 11.93 28.96 -0.94
N HIS A 494 12.24 27.74 -0.51
CA HIS A 494 13.46 27.45 0.27
C HIS A 494 14.49 26.65 -0.49
N LYS A 495 14.30 26.33 -1.74
CA LYS A 495 15.31 25.59 -2.50
C LYS A 495 16.48 26.51 -2.77
N LYS A 496 17.66 26.14 -2.25
CA LYS A 496 18.93 26.84 -2.53
C LYS A 496 19.34 26.72 -3.97
#